data_aa582f38b0290e2147726b3801eb19c1
#
_entry.id   aa582f38b0290e2147726b3801eb19c1
#
_cell.length_a   1.000
_cell.length_b   1.000
_cell.length_c   1.000
_cell.angle_alpha   90.00
_cell.angle_beta   90.00
_cell.angle_gamma   90.00
#
_symmetry.space_group_name_H-M   'P 1'
#
loop_
_entity.id
_entity.type
_entity.pdbx_description
1 polymer ?
#
loop_
_entity_poly.entity_id
_entity_poly.type
_entity_poly.pdbx_seq_one_letter_code
_entity_poly.pdbx_strand_id
1 'polypeptide(L)'
;MASKFAWGKRKLYMKGDKEPFKLSRSKIDLFVECPRCFYLDRRLGVGRPQGFPFNLNSAVDLLLKKEFDKHRKEKTSHPYMLENDIKAIPFSHQEMDTWRENFVGAQILHEKTNLLITGAIDDLWIYTDGDHKDKLIIVDYKATSKDDEVNLDSEWQDGYKRQMEIYQWIFRKLGFEVADTGYFVYANGIRDKDGFDNKLEFKVKVIPHIGKTDWIDKTLESIKKCLDDDRTPSAKDTCDYCKYREDAGKAFKAHLDKYSKEGKLFGDK
;
A
#
# COMPACT_ATOMS: atom_id res chain seq x y z
N MET A 1 -7.74 32.68 -9.19
CA MET A 1 -8.19 31.26 -9.34
C MET A 1 -7.48 30.45 -8.28
N ALA A 2 -8.15 30.02 -7.22
CA ALA A 2 -7.55 29.21 -6.18
C ALA A 2 -7.18 27.84 -6.77
N SER A 3 -5.92 27.44 -6.59
CA SER A 3 -5.39 26.13 -6.99
C SER A 3 -6.30 25.01 -6.49
N LYS A 4 -6.80 24.17 -7.41
CA LYS A 4 -7.57 22.93 -7.12
C LYS A 4 -6.73 21.81 -6.47
N PHE A 5 -5.53 22.09 -6.02
CA PHE A 5 -4.79 21.24 -5.09
C PHE A 5 -5.35 21.45 -3.68
N ALA A 6 -6.60 21.03 -3.47
CA ALA A 6 -7.12 20.85 -2.13
C ALA A 6 -6.27 19.76 -1.48
N TRP A 7 -5.28 20.16 -0.72
CA TRP A 7 -4.72 19.40 0.38
C TRP A 7 -5.90 19.14 1.31
N GLY A 8 -6.65 18.06 1.06
CA GLY A 8 -7.82 17.70 1.86
C GLY A 8 -7.41 17.76 3.32
N LYS A 9 -8.33 18.16 4.20
CA LYS A 9 -8.13 18.30 5.65
C LYS A 9 -7.66 16.97 6.25
N ARG A 10 -6.38 16.62 6.02
CA ARG A 10 -5.74 15.44 6.61
C ARG A 10 -5.58 15.72 8.10
N LYS A 11 -6.06 14.82 8.95
CA LYS A 11 -5.75 14.88 10.38
C LYS A 11 -4.23 14.70 10.51
N LEU A 12 -3.54 15.75 10.94
CA LEU A 12 -2.10 15.69 11.24
C LEU A 12 -1.90 15.11 12.64
N TYR A 13 -0.77 14.47 12.83
CA TYR A 13 -0.39 14.01 14.16
C TYR A 13 -0.07 15.20 15.08
N MET A 14 -0.70 15.21 16.24
CA MET A 14 -0.46 16.16 17.32
C MET A 14 0.12 15.42 18.52
N LYS A 15 1.33 15.84 18.94
CA LYS A 15 1.98 15.26 20.13
C LYS A 15 1.13 15.51 21.36
N GLY A 16 0.86 14.44 22.13
CA GLY A 16 0.04 14.53 23.33
C GLY A 16 -1.47 14.41 23.09
N ASP A 17 -1.92 14.27 21.84
CA ASP A 17 -3.33 13.93 21.54
C ASP A 17 -3.68 12.57 22.19
N LYS A 18 -4.81 12.52 22.91
CA LYS A 18 -5.31 11.30 23.56
C LYS A 18 -6.04 10.38 22.59
N GLU A 19 -6.61 10.94 21.53
CA GLU A 19 -7.32 10.18 20.53
C GLU A 19 -6.34 9.36 19.67
N PRO A 20 -6.66 8.09 19.36
CA PRO A 20 -5.84 7.27 18.48
C PRO A 20 -5.55 7.96 17.14
N PHE A 21 -4.29 7.95 16.74
CA PHE A 21 -3.92 8.50 15.44
C PHE A 21 -4.02 7.43 14.35
N LYS A 22 -4.89 7.67 13.38
CA LYS A 22 -5.13 6.72 12.28
C LYS A 22 -3.91 6.68 11.33
N LEU A 23 -3.38 5.47 11.15
CA LEU A 23 -2.22 5.18 10.33
C LEU A 23 -2.53 4.03 9.35
N SER A 24 -2.61 4.35 8.07
CA SER A 24 -2.86 3.31 7.05
C SER A 24 -1.60 2.50 6.73
N ARG A 25 -1.79 1.29 6.23
CA ARG A 25 -0.73 0.42 5.72
C ARG A 25 0.27 1.19 4.82
N SER A 26 -0.25 1.99 3.89
CA SER A 26 0.59 2.77 2.97
C SER A 26 1.44 3.83 3.67
N LYS A 27 1.06 4.28 4.86
CA LYS A 27 1.86 5.22 5.64
C LYS A 27 2.93 4.53 6.49
N ILE A 28 2.69 3.30 6.92
CA ILE A 28 3.74 2.45 7.49
C ILE A 28 4.82 2.18 6.44
N ASP A 29 4.41 1.82 5.23
CA ASP A 29 5.32 1.60 4.11
C ASP A 29 6.11 2.86 3.76
N LEU A 30 5.46 4.04 3.71
CA LEU A 30 6.11 5.33 3.49
C LEU A 30 7.20 5.62 4.55
N PHE A 31 6.97 5.24 5.82
CA PHE A 31 7.97 5.37 6.88
C PHE A 31 9.17 4.46 6.63
N VAL A 32 8.91 3.20 6.26
CA VAL A 32 9.96 2.24 5.92
C VAL A 32 10.76 2.70 4.70
N GLU A 33 10.10 3.26 3.69
CA GLU A 33 10.77 3.83 2.52
C GLU A 33 11.61 5.08 2.85
N CYS A 34 11.05 6.03 3.60
CA CYS A 34 11.76 7.25 3.97
C CYS A 34 11.10 7.95 5.18
N PRO A 35 11.72 7.90 6.36
CA PRO A 35 11.18 8.56 7.56
C PRO A 35 10.94 10.06 7.39
N ARG A 36 11.78 10.78 6.63
CA ARG A 36 11.59 12.21 6.33
C ARG A 36 10.33 12.46 5.51
N CYS A 37 10.09 11.68 4.46
CA CYS A 37 8.85 11.81 3.68
C CYS A 37 7.61 11.52 4.54
N PHE A 38 7.68 10.52 5.40
CA PHE A 38 6.63 10.19 6.35
C PHE A 38 6.35 11.34 7.33
N TYR A 39 7.40 11.90 7.94
CA TYR A 39 7.30 13.02 8.87
C TYR A 39 6.66 14.25 8.21
N LEU A 40 7.12 14.60 7.02
CA LEU A 40 6.54 15.69 6.23
C LEU A 40 5.05 15.48 5.97
N ASP A 41 4.65 14.26 5.58
CA ASP A 41 3.26 13.93 5.27
C ASP A 41 2.37 13.89 6.52
N ARG A 42 2.83 13.28 7.61
CA ARG A 42 1.99 13.01 8.78
C ARG A 42 2.08 14.07 9.88
N ARG A 43 3.19 14.77 9.97
CA ARG A 43 3.44 15.79 11.00
C ARG A 43 3.29 17.22 10.45
N LEU A 44 3.73 17.46 9.21
CA LEU A 44 3.78 18.81 8.61
C LEU A 44 2.77 19.01 7.46
N GLY A 45 2.00 17.98 7.07
CA GLY A 45 0.97 18.08 6.05
C GLY A 45 1.47 18.10 4.60
N VAL A 46 2.77 17.90 4.37
CA VAL A 46 3.39 17.92 3.04
C VAL A 46 3.60 16.49 2.53
N GLY A 47 2.64 15.96 1.76
CA GLY A 47 2.75 14.64 1.15
C GLY A 47 3.63 14.62 -0.10
N ARG A 48 4.02 13.40 -0.51
CA ARG A 48 4.60 13.20 -1.85
C ARG A 48 3.57 13.58 -2.91
N PRO A 49 3.99 14.06 -4.10
CA PRO A 49 3.10 14.22 -5.25
C PRO A 49 2.34 12.93 -5.53
N GLN A 50 1.07 13.05 -5.86
CA GLN A 50 0.28 11.87 -6.24
C GLN A 50 0.72 11.38 -7.62
N GLY A 51 0.89 10.06 -7.77
CA GLY A 51 1.06 9.44 -9.07
C GLY A 51 -0.23 9.46 -9.89
N PHE A 52 -0.13 9.10 -11.16
CA PHE A 52 -1.29 8.95 -12.04
C PHE A 52 -2.17 7.79 -11.56
N PRO A 53 -3.50 7.91 -11.66
CA PRO A 53 -4.39 6.82 -11.34
C PRO A 53 -4.25 5.67 -12.35
N PHE A 54 -4.15 4.44 -11.86
CA PHE A 54 -4.10 3.22 -12.68
C PHE A 54 -5.51 2.66 -12.89
N ASN A 55 -6.35 3.36 -13.66
CA ASN A 55 -7.77 3.03 -13.83
C ASN A 55 -8.01 1.64 -14.40
N LEU A 56 -7.16 1.17 -15.33
CA LEU A 56 -7.27 -0.18 -15.88
C LEU A 56 -7.00 -1.25 -14.81
N ASN A 57 -6.00 -1.03 -13.96
CA ASN A 57 -5.71 -1.94 -12.84
C ASN A 57 -6.89 -2.00 -11.85
N SER A 58 -7.55 -0.87 -11.59
CA SER A 58 -8.76 -0.82 -10.76
C SER A 58 -9.93 -1.58 -11.37
N ALA A 59 -10.05 -1.59 -12.70
CA ALA A 59 -11.07 -2.39 -13.38
C ALA A 59 -10.78 -3.90 -13.25
N VAL A 60 -9.53 -4.32 -13.40
CA VAL A 60 -9.11 -5.72 -13.21
C VAL A 60 -9.38 -6.16 -11.77
N ASP A 61 -8.99 -5.36 -10.77
CA ASP A 61 -9.26 -5.61 -9.36
C ASP A 61 -10.76 -5.82 -9.08
N LEU A 62 -11.60 -4.91 -9.58
CA LEU A 62 -13.05 -5.02 -9.43
C LEU A 62 -13.63 -6.28 -10.07
N LEU A 63 -13.13 -6.67 -11.24
CA LEU A 63 -13.60 -7.88 -11.94
C LEU A 63 -13.18 -9.14 -11.21
N LEU A 64 -11.94 -9.21 -10.71
CA LEU A 64 -11.47 -10.32 -9.88
C LEU A 64 -12.31 -10.46 -8.61
N LYS A 65 -12.58 -9.36 -7.89
CA LYS A 65 -13.46 -9.36 -6.72
C LYS A 65 -14.83 -9.95 -7.03
N LYS A 66 -15.46 -9.53 -8.13
CA LYS A 66 -16.77 -10.06 -8.57
C LYS A 66 -16.71 -11.55 -8.90
N GLU A 67 -15.63 -12.01 -9.51
CA GLU A 67 -15.45 -13.40 -9.88
C GLU A 67 -15.26 -14.30 -8.65
N PHE A 68 -14.37 -13.91 -7.74
CA PHE A 68 -14.16 -14.62 -6.48
C PHE A 68 -15.41 -14.58 -5.57
N ASP A 69 -16.22 -13.52 -5.62
CA ASP A 69 -17.46 -13.41 -4.84
C ASP A 69 -18.56 -14.40 -5.30
N LYS A 70 -18.55 -14.85 -6.56
CA LYS A 70 -19.42 -15.96 -6.99
C LYS A 70 -19.03 -17.25 -6.27
N HIS A 71 -17.74 -17.58 -6.28
CA HIS A 71 -17.22 -18.76 -5.60
C HIS A 71 -17.40 -18.68 -4.07
N ARG A 72 -17.31 -17.48 -3.50
CA ARG A 72 -17.61 -17.22 -2.07
C ARG A 72 -19.05 -17.57 -1.73
N LYS A 73 -20.01 -17.16 -2.57
CA LYS A 73 -21.43 -17.47 -2.40
C LYS A 73 -21.69 -18.98 -2.51
N GLU A 74 -21.06 -19.63 -3.48
CA GLU A 74 -21.22 -21.05 -3.78
C GLU A 74 -20.40 -21.95 -2.85
N LYS A 75 -19.48 -21.37 -2.06
CA LYS A 75 -18.52 -22.09 -1.20
C LYS A 75 -17.67 -23.08 -2.00
N THR A 76 -17.23 -22.68 -3.18
CA THR A 76 -16.41 -23.48 -4.09
C THR A 76 -15.03 -22.88 -4.26
N SER A 77 -14.03 -23.71 -4.59
CA SER A 77 -12.70 -23.24 -4.97
C SER A 77 -12.76 -22.56 -6.35
N HIS A 78 -12.06 -21.44 -6.49
CA HIS A 78 -11.89 -20.79 -7.78
C HIS A 78 -10.94 -21.59 -8.67
N PRO A 79 -11.09 -21.62 -10.02
CA PRO A 79 -10.18 -22.33 -10.93
C PRO A 79 -8.70 -22.04 -10.67
N TYR A 80 -8.32 -20.80 -10.41
CA TYR A 80 -6.93 -20.44 -10.08
C TYR A 80 -6.41 -21.12 -8.81
N MET A 81 -7.26 -21.40 -7.83
CA MET A 81 -6.86 -22.20 -6.65
C MET A 81 -6.62 -23.65 -7.04
N LEU A 82 -7.50 -24.23 -7.85
CA LEU A 82 -7.39 -25.62 -8.30
C LEU A 82 -6.16 -25.85 -9.18
N GLU A 83 -5.89 -24.95 -10.12
CA GLU A 83 -4.73 -24.99 -11.02
C GLU A 83 -3.39 -24.89 -10.28
N ASN A 84 -3.38 -24.28 -9.09
CA ASN A 84 -2.20 -24.12 -8.24
C ASN A 84 -2.20 -25.05 -7.01
N ASP A 85 -3.07 -26.07 -6.97
CA ASP A 85 -3.20 -27.03 -5.87
C ASP A 85 -3.42 -26.38 -4.49
N ILE A 86 -4.13 -25.25 -4.48
CA ILE A 86 -4.47 -24.51 -3.26
C ILE A 86 -5.82 -24.99 -2.76
N LYS A 87 -5.83 -25.80 -1.71
CA LYS A 87 -7.04 -26.34 -1.10
C LYS A 87 -7.74 -25.30 -0.23
N ALA A 88 -8.34 -24.32 -0.88
CA ALA A 88 -8.98 -23.19 -0.23
C ALA A 88 -10.26 -22.77 -0.98
N ILE A 89 -11.08 -21.98 -0.31
CA ILE A 89 -12.23 -21.27 -0.88
C ILE A 89 -12.17 -19.80 -0.47
N PRO A 90 -12.82 -18.88 -1.20
CA PRO A 90 -12.98 -17.50 -0.76
C PRO A 90 -13.73 -17.43 0.57
N PHE A 91 -13.15 -16.74 1.56
CA PHE A 91 -13.70 -16.66 2.92
C PHE A 91 -14.89 -15.72 3.00
N SER A 92 -15.98 -16.16 3.64
CA SER A 92 -17.18 -15.35 3.87
C SER A 92 -17.18 -14.76 5.27
N HIS A 93 -17.37 -13.45 5.38
CA HIS A 93 -17.51 -12.75 6.66
C HIS A 93 -18.42 -11.53 6.49
N GLN A 94 -19.16 -11.16 7.53
CA GLN A 94 -20.05 -10.01 7.51
C GLN A 94 -19.34 -8.67 7.27
N GLU A 95 -18.09 -8.55 7.71
CA GLU A 95 -17.27 -7.34 7.57
C GLU A 95 -16.46 -7.32 6.25
N MET A 96 -16.64 -8.26 5.33
CA MET A 96 -15.82 -8.34 4.12
C MET A 96 -15.86 -7.05 3.31
N ASP A 97 -17.03 -6.47 3.14
CA ASP A 97 -17.19 -5.22 2.38
C ASP A 97 -16.49 -4.06 3.08
N THR A 98 -16.61 -3.98 4.42
CA THR A 98 -15.91 -2.96 5.24
C THR A 98 -14.39 -3.12 5.13
N TRP A 99 -13.88 -4.36 5.17
CA TRP A 99 -12.44 -4.62 5.07
C TRP A 99 -11.87 -4.29 3.71
N ARG A 100 -12.67 -4.35 2.66
CA ARG A 100 -12.32 -3.98 1.27
C ARG A 100 -12.48 -2.48 0.99
N GLU A 101 -13.18 -1.75 1.85
CA GLU A 101 -13.46 -0.34 1.62
C GLU A 101 -12.20 0.51 1.79
N ASN A 102 -11.82 1.22 0.74
CA ASN A 102 -10.72 2.19 0.80
C ASN A 102 -11.04 3.25 1.87
N PHE A 103 -10.03 3.65 2.64
CA PHE A 103 -10.12 4.62 3.75
C PHE A 103 -10.78 4.10 5.03
N VAL A 104 -11.49 2.99 5.03
CA VAL A 104 -11.99 2.28 6.22
C VAL A 104 -11.09 1.10 6.51
N GLY A 105 -11.25 0.01 5.77
CA GLY A 105 -10.48 -1.20 5.87
C GLY A 105 -10.60 -1.93 7.20
N ALA A 106 -9.85 -3.02 7.34
CA ALA A 106 -9.64 -3.66 8.62
C ALA A 106 -8.84 -2.75 9.56
N GLN A 107 -9.22 -2.65 10.84
CA GLN A 107 -8.64 -1.70 11.79
C GLN A 107 -8.28 -2.39 13.10
N ILE A 108 -7.13 -2.06 13.64
CA ILE A 108 -6.67 -2.52 14.95
C ILE A 108 -5.92 -1.42 15.70
N LEU A 109 -6.25 -1.21 16.96
CA LEU A 109 -5.52 -0.29 17.83
C LEU A 109 -4.23 -0.96 18.33
N HIS A 110 -3.10 -0.35 18.04
CA HIS A 110 -1.83 -0.72 18.65
C HIS A 110 -1.67 0.06 19.96
N GLU A 111 -2.13 -0.55 21.08
CA GLU A 111 -2.24 0.06 22.41
C GLU A 111 -0.96 0.78 22.85
N LYS A 112 0.21 0.14 22.67
CA LYS A 112 1.51 0.66 23.11
C LYS A 112 1.85 2.02 22.50
N THR A 113 1.37 2.31 21.28
CA THR A 113 1.69 3.55 20.55
C THR A 113 0.50 4.48 20.38
N ASN A 114 -0.70 4.07 20.75
CA ASN A 114 -1.96 4.75 20.46
C ASN A 114 -2.13 5.07 18.95
N LEU A 115 -1.70 4.13 18.09
CA LEU A 115 -1.89 4.20 16.65
C LEU A 115 -3.03 3.26 16.22
N LEU A 116 -4.04 3.78 15.52
CA LEU A 116 -5.09 2.97 14.90
C LEU A 116 -4.60 2.54 13.51
N ILE A 117 -4.13 1.30 13.41
CA ILE A 117 -3.61 0.74 12.16
C ILE A 117 -4.74 0.30 11.28
N THR A 118 -4.68 0.67 9.99
CA THR A 118 -5.75 0.36 9.04
C THR A 118 -5.20 -0.13 7.71
N GLY A 119 -5.98 -1.04 7.06
CA GLY A 119 -5.64 -1.52 5.73
C GLY A 119 -6.85 -2.09 5.01
N ALA A 120 -7.07 -1.68 3.77
CA ALA A 120 -8.07 -2.27 2.89
C ALA A 120 -7.44 -3.44 2.14
N ILE A 121 -8.02 -4.62 2.29
CA ILE A 121 -7.60 -5.84 1.61
C ILE A 121 -8.31 -5.98 0.26
N ASP A 122 -7.74 -6.77 -0.64
CA ASP A 122 -8.45 -7.14 -1.87
C ASP A 122 -9.32 -8.37 -1.62
N ASP A 123 -8.76 -9.42 -1.00
CA ASP A 123 -9.52 -10.61 -0.66
C ASP A 123 -8.94 -11.42 0.51
N LEU A 124 -9.76 -12.36 1.00
CA LEU A 124 -9.40 -13.40 1.96
C LEU A 124 -9.87 -14.76 1.45
N TRP A 125 -9.00 -15.75 1.56
CA TRP A 125 -9.38 -17.16 1.38
C TRP A 125 -9.24 -17.90 2.71
N ILE A 126 -9.79 -19.11 2.78
CA ILE A 126 -9.65 -19.99 3.93
C ILE A 126 -9.27 -21.40 3.44
N TYR A 127 -8.27 -22.00 4.08
CA TYR A 127 -7.92 -23.38 3.79
C TYR A 127 -9.04 -24.35 4.21
N THR A 128 -9.35 -25.32 3.36
CA THR A 128 -10.40 -26.31 3.58
C THR A 128 -9.85 -27.67 4.02
N ASP A 129 -8.54 -27.90 3.87
CA ASP A 129 -7.90 -29.19 4.12
C ASP A 129 -6.41 -29.01 4.49
N GLY A 130 -5.80 -30.09 4.99
CA GLY A 130 -4.37 -30.17 5.38
C GLY A 130 -4.05 -29.53 6.72
N ASP A 131 -2.76 -29.39 7.02
CA ASP A 131 -2.24 -28.86 8.32
C ASP A 131 -2.59 -27.38 8.55
N HIS A 132 -3.04 -26.71 7.54
CA HIS A 132 -3.44 -25.30 7.59
C HIS A 132 -4.96 -25.11 7.56
N LYS A 133 -5.74 -26.18 7.65
CA LYS A 133 -7.20 -26.10 7.64
C LYS A 133 -7.70 -25.03 8.59
N ASP A 134 -8.71 -24.29 8.14
CA ASP A 134 -9.37 -23.18 8.84
C ASP A 134 -8.51 -21.92 9.08
N LYS A 135 -7.25 -21.88 8.60
CA LYS A 135 -6.45 -20.66 8.62
C LYS A 135 -6.83 -19.75 7.45
N LEU A 136 -6.93 -18.46 7.73
CA LEU A 136 -7.14 -17.43 6.70
C LEU A 136 -5.87 -17.23 5.87
N ILE A 137 -6.08 -16.91 4.61
CA ILE A 137 -5.04 -16.58 3.64
C ILE A 137 -5.30 -15.14 3.19
N ILE A 138 -4.32 -14.26 3.34
CA ILE A 138 -4.39 -12.93 2.77
C ILE A 138 -4.13 -13.03 1.26
N VAL A 139 -4.95 -12.34 0.49
CA VAL A 139 -4.84 -12.31 -0.98
C VAL A 139 -4.85 -10.87 -1.47
N ASP A 140 -3.99 -10.59 -2.43
CA ASP A 140 -3.83 -9.27 -3.01
C ASP A 140 -3.81 -9.37 -4.54
N TYR A 141 -4.60 -8.53 -5.21
CA TYR A 141 -4.74 -8.53 -6.65
C TYR A 141 -3.79 -7.52 -7.29
N LYS A 142 -3.04 -7.95 -8.29
CA LYS A 142 -2.11 -7.10 -9.03
C LYS A 142 -2.38 -7.19 -10.52
N ALA A 143 -2.30 -6.06 -11.19
CA ALA A 143 -2.37 -6.00 -12.64
C ALA A 143 -1.17 -5.23 -13.21
N THR A 144 -0.63 -5.73 -14.32
CA THR A 144 0.46 -5.12 -15.07
C THR A 144 0.37 -5.50 -16.53
N SER A 145 1.27 -4.99 -17.35
CA SER A 145 1.54 -5.48 -18.69
C SER A 145 3.04 -5.43 -18.94
N LYS A 146 3.70 -6.59 -18.88
CA LYS A 146 5.14 -6.78 -19.13
C LYS A 146 5.36 -7.92 -20.12
N ASP A 147 6.47 -7.87 -20.84
CA ASP A 147 6.89 -8.96 -21.72
C ASP A 147 7.45 -10.13 -20.92
N ASP A 148 8.19 -9.84 -19.85
CA ASP A 148 8.74 -10.86 -18.95
C ASP A 148 7.67 -11.48 -18.05
N GLU A 149 7.97 -12.70 -17.59
CA GLU A 149 7.11 -13.38 -16.61
C GLU A 149 7.04 -12.58 -15.29
N VAL A 150 5.82 -12.48 -14.75
CA VAL A 150 5.60 -11.78 -13.47
C VAL A 150 6.20 -12.57 -12.30
N ASN A 151 6.93 -11.87 -11.44
CA ASN A 151 7.54 -12.37 -10.21
C ASN A 151 7.49 -11.27 -9.13
N LEU A 152 8.11 -11.52 -7.97
CA LEU A 152 8.22 -10.59 -6.84
C LEU A 152 9.69 -10.25 -6.50
N ASP A 153 10.61 -10.41 -7.44
CA ASP A 153 12.06 -10.36 -7.15
C ASP A 153 12.66 -8.95 -7.23
N SER A 154 11.94 -8.00 -7.82
CA SER A 154 12.42 -6.62 -7.94
C SER A 154 12.28 -5.85 -6.62
N GLU A 155 13.26 -5.03 -6.26
CA GLU A 155 13.26 -4.21 -5.03
C GLU A 155 12.01 -3.33 -4.87
N TRP A 156 11.48 -2.79 -5.97
CA TRP A 156 10.24 -1.99 -5.92
C TRP A 156 9.02 -2.80 -5.50
N GLN A 157 9.05 -4.13 -5.63
CA GLN A 157 7.99 -5.05 -5.21
C GLN A 157 8.05 -5.40 -3.72
N ASP A 158 9.09 -4.99 -3.00
CA ASP A 158 9.16 -5.14 -1.55
C ASP A 158 8.00 -4.42 -0.84
N GLY A 159 7.49 -3.34 -1.43
CA GLY A 159 6.26 -2.69 -0.97
C GLY A 159 5.03 -3.61 -1.01
N TYR A 160 4.95 -4.54 -1.98
CA TYR A 160 3.87 -5.53 -2.05
C TYR A 160 4.01 -6.59 -0.95
N LYS A 161 5.24 -7.08 -0.73
CA LYS A 161 5.53 -8.05 0.35
C LYS A 161 5.17 -7.44 1.72
N ARG A 162 5.63 -6.22 2.01
CA ARG A 162 5.26 -5.49 3.23
C ARG A 162 3.75 -5.26 3.36
N GLN A 163 3.06 -5.02 2.24
CA GLN A 163 1.60 -4.90 2.24
C GLN A 163 0.94 -6.17 2.72
N MET A 164 1.31 -7.31 2.17
CA MET A 164 0.83 -8.65 2.56
C MET A 164 1.09 -8.90 4.05
N GLU A 165 2.31 -8.67 4.51
CA GLU A 165 2.73 -8.89 5.88
C GLU A 165 1.96 -8.01 6.88
N ILE A 166 1.72 -6.73 6.55
CA ILE A 166 0.90 -5.84 7.39
C ILE A 166 -0.53 -6.36 7.49
N TYR A 167 -1.12 -6.86 6.41
CA TYR A 167 -2.46 -7.43 6.44
C TYR A 167 -2.50 -8.72 7.26
N GLN A 168 -1.51 -9.62 7.13
CA GLN A 168 -1.39 -10.80 7.98
C GLN A 168 -1.31 -10.42 9.46
N TRP A 169 -0.52 -9.40 9.79
CA TRP A 169 -0.40 -8.87 11.15
C TRP A 169 -1.74 -8.30 11.65
N ILE A 170 -2.44 -7.48 10.86
CA ILE A 170 -3.75 -6.91 11.24
C ILE A 170 -4.74 -8.04 11.56
N PHE A 171 -4.90 -9.03 10.69
CA PHE A 171 -5.88 -10.09 10.87
C PHE A 171 -5.52 -11.02 12.03
N ARG A 172 -4.22 -11.29 12.29
CA ARG A 172 -3.78 -11.99 13.51
C ARG A 172 -4.14 -11.20 14.77
N LYS A 173 -3.94 -9.89 14.79
CA LYS A 173 -4.31 -9.03 15.92
C LYS A 173 -5.83 -8.91 16.10
N LEU A 174 -6.61 -9.10 15.06
CA LEU A 174 -8.08 -9.20 15.12
C LEU A 174 -8.57 -10.56 15.66
N GLY A 175 -7.65 -11.49 15.93
CA GLY A 175 -7.96 -12.79 16.53
C GLY A 175 -8.17 -13.93 15.54
N PHE A 176 -7.89 -13.73 14.27
CA PHE A 176 -7.94 -14.81 13.27
C PHE A 176 -6.67 -15.63 13.24
N GLU A 177 -6.81 -16.94 13.03
CA GLU A 177 -5.69 -17.79 12.62
C GLU A 177 -5.35 -17.50 11.18
N VAL A 178 -4.15 -16.95 10.91
CA VAL A 178 -3.72 -16.53 9.57
C VAL A 178 -2.48 -17.31 9.17
N ALA A 179 -2.52 -17.91 7.98
CA ALA A 179 -1.38 -18.61 7.41
C ALA A 179 -0.21 -17.65 7.13
N ASP A 180 1.01 -18.18 7.21
CA ASP A 180 2.21 -17.42 6.85
C ASP A 180 2.29 -17.19 5.33
N THR A 181 1.72 -18.10 4.54
CA THR A 181 1.63 -17.95 3.09
C THR A 181 0.40 -17.13 2.73
N GLY A 182 0.63 -15.99 2.06
CA GLY A 182 -0.39 -15.26 1.32
C GLY A 182 -0.18 -15.40 -0.18
N TYR A 183 -1.13 -14.96 -1.00
CA TYR A 183 -1.03 -15.08 -2.45
C TYR A 183 -1.28 -13.75 -3.15
N PHE A 184 -0.49 -13.50 -4.20
CA PHE A 184 -0.76 -12.46 -5.19
C PHE A 184 -1.41 -13.11 -6.41
N VAL A 185 -2.62 -12.69 -6.73
CA VAL A 185 -3.27 -13.03 -8.02
C VAL A 185 -2.84 -11.95 -9.00
N TYR A 186 -1.89 -12.30 -9.86
CA TYR A 186 -1.20 -11.34 -10.72
C TYR A 186 -1.67 -11.47 -12.17
N ALA A 187 -2.46 -10.51 -12.62
CA ALA A 187 -2.97 -10.42 -13.99
C ALA A 187 -1.96 -9.64 -14.87
N ASN A 188 -1.34 -10.32 -15.85
CA ASN A 188 -0.43 -9.72 -16.81
C ASN A 188 -1.10 -9.56 -18.16
N GLY A 189 -1.37 -8.33 -18.59
CA GLY A 189 -1.95 -8.01 -19.89
C GLY A 189 -1.02 -8.41 -21.03
N ILE A 190 -1.53 -9.23 -21.96
CA ILE A 190 -0.79 -9.75 -23.11
C ILE A 190 -0.69 -8.65 -24.17
N ARG A 191 0.53 -8.28 -24.57
CA ARG A 191 0.82 -7.29 -25.60
C ARG A 191 1.25 -7.90 -26.94
N ASP A 192 1.62 -9.16 -26.91
CA ASP A 192 2.08 -9.91 -28.07
C ASP A 192 0.89 -10.48 -28.87
N LYS A 193 0.17 -9.58 -29.55
CA LYS A 193 -0.98 -9.83 -30.40
C LYS A 193 -0.89 -9.00 -31.67
N ASP A 194 -1.43 -9.48 -32.77
CA ASP A 194 -1.41 -8.80 -34.05
C ASP A 194 -2.21 -7.48 -34.07
N GLY A 195 -3.15 -7.30 -33.12
CA GLY A 195 -3.96 -6.11 -33.01
C GLY A 195 -4.73 -6.01 -31.71
N PHE A 196 -5.37 -4.86 -31.47
CA PHE A 196 -6.14 -4.61 -30.25
C PHE A 196 -7.50 -5.32 -30.23
N ASP A 197 -8.21 -5.34 -31.37
CA ASP A 197 -9.54 -5.98 -31.57
C ASP A 197 -10.53 -5.75 -30.39
N ASN A 198 -10.49 -4.57 -29.78
CA ASN A 198 -11.28 -4.16 -28.61
C ASN A 198 -11.17 -5.11 -27.41
N LYS A 199 -10.05 -5.84 -27.26
CA LYS A 199 -9.80 -6.80 -26.20
C LYS A 199 -8.40 -6.63 -25.62
N LEU A 200 -8.28 -6.83 -24.30
CA LEU A 200 -7.02 -7.06 -23.63
C LEU A 200 -7.12 -8.40 -22.89
N GLU A 201 -6.36 -9.37 -23.34
CA GLU A 201 -6.27 -10.68 -22.70
C GLU A 201 -5.22 -10.65 -21.59
N PHE A 202 -5.43 -11.47 -20.56
CA PHE A 202 -4.53 -11.56 -19.43
C PHE A 202 -4.04 -12.99 -19.23
N LYS A 203 -2.74 -13.12 -18.93
CA LYS A 203 -2.19 -14.30 -18.31
C LYS A 203 -2.18 -14.08 -16.81
N VAL A 204 -2.88 -14.93 -16.06
CA VAL A 204 -2.95 -14.84 -14.60
C VAL A 204 -1.97 -15.84 -13.99
N LYS A 205 -1.22 -15.38 -12.99
CA LYS A 205 -0.31 -16.20 -12.18
C LYS A 205 -0.64 -16.00 -10.71
N VAL A 206 -0.73 -17.11 -9.96
CA VAL A 206 -0.85 -17.05 -8.49
C VAL A 206 0.53 -17.21 -7.89
N ILE A 207 1.02 -16.19 -7.20
CA ILE A 207 2.38 -16.15 -6.66
C ILE A 207 2.30 -16.21 -5.13
N PRO A 208 2.84 -17.26 -4.48
CA PRO A 208 2.90 -17.35 -3.03
C PRO A 208 3.95 -16.38 -2.46
N HIS A 209 3.69 -15.86 -1.26
CA HIS A 209 4.63 -15.14 -0.44
C HIS A 209 4.51 -15.60 1.01
N ILE A 210 5.63 -16.04 1.59
CA ILE A 210 5.70 -16.37 3.01
C ILE A 210 6.06 -15.10 3.76
N GLY A 211 5.06 -14.52 4.42
CA GLY A 211 5.23 -13.25 5.09
C GLY A 211 5.89 -13.37 6.46
N LYS A 212 6.66 -12.35 6.82
CA LYS A 212 7.28 -12.18 8.13
C LYS A 212 6.70 -10.94 8.79
N THR A 213 6.13 -11.07 9.97
CA THR A 213 5.44 -9.95 10.64
C THR A 213 6.20 -9.38 11.84
N ASP A 214 7.35 -9.94 12.20
CA ASP A 214 8.14 -9.59 13.40
C ASP A 214 8.67 -8.16 13.41
N TRP A 215 8.80 -7.56 12.24
CA TRP A 215 9.30 -6.20 12.07
C TRP A 215 8.24 -5.11 12.38
N ILE A 216 6.94 -5.47 12.37
CA ILE A 216 5.84 -4.49 12.35
C ILE A 216 5.72 -3.77 13.69
N ASP A 217 5.65 -4.50 14.82
CA ASP A 217 5.51 -3.88 16.15
C ASP A 217 6.67 -2.90 16.43
N LYS A 218 7.92 -3.30 16.11
CA LYS A 218 9.11 -2.45 16.27
C LYS A 218 9.06 -1.22 15.36
N THR A 219 8.52 -1.39 14.15
CA THR A 219 8.35 -0.28 13.21
C THR A 219 7.30 0.70 13.72
N LEU A 220 6.18 0.23 14.26
CA LEU A 220 5.15 1.10 14.87
C LEU A 220 5.70 1.90 16.05
N GLU A 221 6.53 1.30 16.89
CA GLU A 221 7.24 2.03 17.96
C GLU A 221 8.20 3.09 17.40
N SER A 222 8.92 2.78 16.33
CA SER A 222 9.81 3.72 15.66
C SER A 222 9.04 4.87 14.99
N ILE A 223 7.89 4.57 14.38
CA ILE A 223 6.95 5.56 13.85
C ILE A 223 6.49 6.51 14.96
N LYS A 224 6.08 5.96 16.10
CA LYS A 224 5.63 6.77 17.24
C LYS A 224 6.73 7.70 17.73
N LYS A 225 7.95 7.19 17.92
CA LYS A 225 9.12 8.00 18.28
C LYS A 225 9.39 9.12 17.27
N CYS A 226 9.31 8.79 15.97
CA CYS A 226 9.48 9.79 14.90
C CYS A 226 8.41 10.88 14.95
N LEU A 227 7.16 10.52 15.21
CA LEU A 227 6.05 11.49 15.30
C LEU A 227 6.15 12.36 16.55
N ASP A 228 6.69 11.86 17.66
CA ASP A 228 6.87 12.60 18.91
C ASP A 228 8.13 13.48 18.91
N ASP A 229 9.08 13.26 18.02
CA ASP A 229 10.27 14.11 17.88
C ASP A 229 9.91 15.39 17.13
N ASP A 230 10.37 16.53 17.64
CA ASP A 230 10.16 17.83 16.99
C ASP A 230 11.22 18.11 15.90
N ARG A 231 12.25 17.26 15.82
CA ARG A 231 13.28 17.32 14.78
C ARG A 231 12.88 16.49 13.57
N THR A 232 13.03 17.08 12.39
CA THR A 232 12.82 16.35 11.12
C THR A 232 13.86 15.24 10.96
N PRO A 233 13.47 13.99 10.74
CA PRO A 233 14.41 12.89 10.57
C PRO A 233 15.23 13.02 9.28
N SER A 234 16.36 12.30 9.20
CA SER A 234 17.14 12.19 7.97
C SER A 234 16.34 11.50 6.87
N ALA A 235 16.60 11.93 5.63
CA ALA A 235 16.13 11.18 4.46
C ALA A 235 16.91 9.86 4.34
N LYS A 236 16.32 8.87 3.68
CA LYS A 236 17.14 7.78 3.13
C LYS A 236 17.89 8.27 1.91
N ASP A 237 19.12 7.82 1.74
CA ASP A 237 19.98 8.20 0.61
C ASP A 237 19.39 7.80 -0.75
N THR A 238 18.58 6.73 -0.76
CA THR A 238 17.86 6.22 -1.94
C THR A 238 16.54 6.95 -2.21
N CYS A 239 16.18 7.99 -1.44
CA CYS A 239 14.90 8.67 -1.61
C CYS A 239 14.94 9.78 -2.66
N ASP A 240 14.52 9.51 -3.88
CA ASP A 240 14.48 10.47 -5.01
C ASP A 240 13.64 11.71 -4.70
N TYR A 241 12.54 11.58 -3.95
CA TYR A 241 11.71 12.74 -3.56
C TYR A 241 12.47 13.71 -2.66
N CYS A 242 13.27 13.21 -1.72
CA CYS A 242 14.08 14.05 -0.86
C CYS A 242 15.26 14.65 -1.63
N LYS A 243 15.91 13.86 -2.46
CA LYS A 243 17.00 14.31 -3.32
C LYS A 243 16.55 15.43 -4.26
N TYR A 244 15.47 15.21 -5.02
CA TYR A 244 14.91 16.24 -5.91
C TYR A 244 14.60 17.54 -5.17
N ARG A 245 13.96 17.45 -3.99
CA ARG A 245 13.60 18.64 -3.22
C ARG A 245 14.82 19.42 -2.70
N GLU A 246 15.86 18.70 -2.27
CA GLU A 246 17.10 19.32 -1.81
C GLU A 246 17.85 19.99 -2.97
N ASP A 247 17.96 19.31 -4.10
CA ASP A 247 18.64 19.83 -5.30
C ASP A 247 17.89 21.02 -5.88
N ALA A 248 16.56 20.94 -6.00
CA ALA A 248 15.72 22.06 -6.41
C ALA A 248 15.85 23.25 -5.46
N GLY A 249 15.85 23.00 -4.14
CA GLY A 249 16.04 24.04 -3.14
C GLY A 249 17.39 24.75 -3.26
N LYS A 250 18.48 24.01 -3.45
CA LYS A 250 19.82 24.57 -3.71
C LYS A 250 19.88 25.39 -5.00
N ALA A 251 19.28 24.86 -6.08
CA ALA A 251 19.24 25.56 -7.38
C ALA A 251 18.47 26.88 -7.27
N PHE A 252 17.29 26.88 -6.64
CA PHE A 252 16.50 28.08 -6.41
C PHE A 252 17.26 29.11 -5.58
N LYS A 253 17.88 28.68 -4.49
CA LYS A 253 18.66 29.58 -3.63
C LYS A 253 19.81 30.21 -4.41
N ALA A 254 20.59 29.43 -5.15
CA ALA A 254 21.69 29.94 -5.96
C ALA A 254 21.21 30.95 -7.03
N HIS A 255 20.04 30.68 -7.64
CA HIS A 255 19.42 31.58 -8.59
C HIS A 255 19.01 32.92 -7.94
N LEU A 256 18.31 32.86 -6.82
CA LEU A 256 17.89 34.05 -6.08
C LEU A 256 19.10 34.88 -5.60
N ASP A 257 20.14 34.23 -5.07
CA ASP A 257 21.36 34.89 -4.59
C ASP A 257 22.09 35.65 -5.72
N LYS A 258 22.06 35.11 -6.96
CA LYS A 258 22.60 35.77 -8.15
C LYS A 258 21.84 37.05 -8.49
N TYR A 259 20.49 36.96 -8.55
CA TYR A 259 19.66 38.12 -8.94
C TYR A 259 19.52 39.16 -7.84
N SER A 260 19.61 38.77 -6.55
CA SER A 260 19.64 39.75 -5.45
C SER A 260 20.91 40.62 -5.46
N LYS A 261 22.06 40.03 -5.83
CA LYS A 261 23.33 40.78 -5.99
C LYS A 261 23.31 41.72 -7.20
N GLU A 262 22.54 41.40 -8.22
CA GLU A 262 22.39 42.24 -9.42
C GLU A 262 21.30 43.32 -9.29
N GLY A 263 20.64 43.44 -8.13
CA GLY A 263 19.55 44.42 -7.91
C GLY A 263 18.30 44.22 -8.75
N LYS A 264 18.13 43.05 -9.34
CA LYS A 264 17.05 42.69 -10.31
C LYS A 264 15.98 41.78 -9.73
N LEU A 265 15.76 41.79 -8.40
CA LEU A 265 14.62 41.09 -7.81
C LEU A 265 13.35 41.91 -8.05
N PHE A 266 12.50 41.41 -8.95
CA PHE A 266 11.20 41.96 -9.31
C PHE A 266 11.26 43.34 -9.97
N GLY A 267 11.36 43.33 -11.31
CA GLY A 267 11.12 44.55 -12.08
C GLY A 267 9.73 45.09 -11.74
N ASP A 268 9.70 46.35 -11.31
CA ASP A 268 8.49 47.15 -11.22
C ASP A 268 7.73 47.05 -12.53
N LYS A 269 6.51 46.52 -12.48
CA LYS A 269 5.49 46.76 -13.48
C LYS A 269 4.31 47.41 -12.81
#